data_99912afd4e7a8b753728cb07eb901200
#
_entry.id   99912afd4e7a8b753728cb07eb901200
#
_cell.length_a   1.000
_cell.length_b   1.000
_cell.length_c   1.000
_cell.angle_alpha   90.00
_cell.angle_beta   90.00
_cell.angle_gamma   90.00
#
_symmetry.space_group_name_H-M   'P 1'
#
loop_
_entity.id
_entity.type
_entity.pdbx_description
1 polymer ?
#
loop_
_entity_poly.entity_id
_entity_poly.type
_entity_poly.pdbx_seq_one_letter_code
_entity_poly.pdbx_strand_id
1 'polypeptide(L)'
;MARHDRQCSGHKSPDDLTYNFRHRTDVKQAAANSIETPTGKDSGDENFPVGSFLLPKALRPHVATYYVLARATDDIADNGALSSEDKLARLDRFEKALTGEIPDDPALEKSYAVRRSAQATGVPLQHAIDLIHAFKQDAVKQRYDNWDDLMGYCALSASPVGRFLLDLHGEDNAKFAGSDALCNVLQVLNHLQDLAEDYQTLNRIYLPGDWMAAAGAVVDDLERDSTTTGLRRVIDQCLDGCEELMKQARPLSRQLTNRRLAMETAVIVRLADRLLVLLRKGDPIAARVALGKLDFLSCGLRGIAAGLFRK
;
A
#
# COMPACT_ATOMS: atom_id res chain seq x y z
N MET A 1 -51.59 33.65 41.54
CA MET A 1 -50.99 32.45 40.95
C MET A 1 -51.07 32.57 39.45
N ALA A 2 -50.01 33.00 38.76
CA ALA A 2 -49.96 33.05 37.30
C ALA A 2 -48.47 32.77 36.91
N ARG A 3 -48.23 31.66 36.21
CA ARG A 3 -46.94 31.29 35.67
C ARG A 3 -46.75 32.01 34.36
N HIS A 4 -45.59 32.67 34.21
CA HIS A 4 -45.11 33.26 32.96
C HIS A 4 -44.26 32.25 32.22
N ASP A 5 -44.74 31.79 31.08
CA ASP A 5 -43.94 31.11 30.07
C ASP A 5 -43.18 32.17 29.25
N ARG A 6 -41.81 32.06 29.24
CA ARG A 6 -40.96 32.81 28.29
C ARG A 6 -40.52 31.86 27.17
N GLN A 7 -41.10 32.04 26.00
CA GLN A 7 -40.58 31.54 24.75
C GLN A 7 -39.30 32.35 24.38
N CYS A 8 -38.16 31.71 24.31
CA CYS A 8 -36.96 32.24 23.66
C CYS A 8 -36.96 31.85 22.19
N SER A 9 -37.34 32.78 21.32
CA SER A 9 -37.15 32.70 19.88
C SER A 9 -35.70 33.10 19.56
N GLY A 10 -34.84 32.13 19.26
CA GLY A 10 -33.49 32.38 18.77
C GLY A 10 -33.51 32.84 17.31
N HIS A 11 -33.41 34.12 17.08
CA HIS A 11 -33.10 34.67 15.75
C HIS A 11 -31.62 34.41 15.45
N LYS A 12 -31.35 33.58 14.45
CA LYS A 12 -30.00 33.49 13.88
C LYS A 12 -29.77 34.71 13.00
N SER A 13 -28.69 35.43 13.27
CA SER A 13 -28.22 36.58 12.51
C SER A 13 -27.82 36.18 11.05
N PRO A 14 -28.09 37.02 10.05
CA PRO A 14 -27.64 36.79 8.66
C PRO A 14 -26.12 36.60 8.53
N ASP A 15 -25.32 37.08 9.48
CA ASP A 15 -23.84 36.98 9.47
C ASP A 15 -23.33 35.56 9.76
N ASP A 16 -24.08 34.72 10.49
CA ASP A 16 -23.75 33.32 10.76
C ASP A 16 -23.82 32.43 9.50
N LEU A 17 -24.71 32.76 8.56
CA LEU A 17 -24.85 32.03 7.31
C LEU A 17 -23.74 32.39 6.30
N THR A 18 -23.32 33.66 6.27
CA THR A 18 -22.21 34.13 5.39
C THR A 18 -20.85 33.64 5.88
N TYR A 19 -20.63 33.55 7.20
CA TYR A 19 -19.39 33.01 7.78
C TYR A 19 -19.23 31.52 7.46
N ASN A 20 -20.27 30.72 7.61
CA ASN A 20 -20.25 29.28 7.29
C ASN A 20 -20.09 28.99 5.77
N PHE A 21 -20.59 29.87 4.90
CA PHE A 21 -20.45 29.70 3.45
C PHE A 21 -19.04 30.06 2.97
N ARG A 22 -18.43 31.13 3.49
CA ARG A 22 -17.04 31.50 3.21
C ARG A 22 -16.07 30.45 3.73
N HIS A 23 -16.24 29.96 4.97
CA HIS A 23 -15.37 28.90 5.51
C HIS A 23 -15.46 27.60 4.70
N ARG A 24 -16.63 27.22 4.18
CA ARG A 24 -16.79 26.04 3.32
C ARG A 24 -16.18 26.23 1.92
N THR A 25 -16.21 27.43 1.36
CA THR A 25 -15.55 27.74 0.08
C THR A 25 -14.03 27.82 0.25
N ASP A 26 -13.55 28.43 1.34
CA ASP A 26 -12.10 28.54 1.62
C ASP A 26 -11.48 27.18 1.90
N VAL A 27 -12.16 26.28 2.62
CA VAL A 27 -11.72 24.90 2.86
C VAL A 27 -11.72 24.07 1.57
N LYS A 28 -12.73 24.22 0.70
CA LYS A 28 -12.76 23.55 -0.61
C LYS A 28 -11.72 24.13 -1.57
N GLN A 29 -11.45 25.42 -1.54
CA GLN A 29 -10.42 26.09 -2.36
C GLN A 29 -9.02 25.73 -1.86
N ALA A 30 -8.80 25.64 -0.54
CA ALA A 30 -7.54 25.19 0.05
C ALA A 30 -7.29 23.71 -0.26
N ALA A 31 -8.31 22.85 -0.23
CA ALA A 31 -8.21 21.44 -0.64
C ALA A 31 -7.91 21.30 -2.14
N ALA A 32 -8.46 22.14 -3.00
CA ALA A 32 -8.20 22.13 -4.44
C ALA A 32 -6.74 22.56 -4.78
N ASN A 33 -6.11 23.34 -3.91
CA ASN A 33 -4.71 23.79 -4.06
C ASN A 33 -3.72 22.95 -3.25
N SER A 34 -4.18 21.93 -2.50
CA SER A 34 -3.30 21.01 -1.79
C SER A 34 -2.53 20.16 -2.78
N ILE A 35 -1.23 19.97 -2.55
CA ILE A 35 -0.41 19.03 -3.31
C ILE A 35 -0.84 17.58 -3.02
N GLU A 36 -1.34 17.32 -1.82
CA GLU A 36 -1.85 16.03 -1.36
C GLU A 36 -3.34 15.89 -1.69
N THR A 37 -3.77 14.63 -1.88
CA THR A 37 -5.16 14.28 -2.21
C THR A 37 -5.64 13.11 -1.34
N PRO A 38 -5.76 13.27 0.01
CA PRO A 38 -6.05 12.17 0.93
C PRO A 38 -7.36 11.44 0.59
N THR A 39 -7.32 10.12 0.50
CA THR A 39 -8.49 9.24 0.27
C THR A 39 -9.18 8.82 1.55
N GLY A 40 -8.52 9.00 2.71
CA GLY A 40 -9.05 8.60 4.02
C GLY A 40 -8.78 7.15 4.40
N LYS A 41 -8.10 6.36 3.55
CA LYS A 41 -7.60 5.02 3.92
C LYS A 41 -6.49 5.15 4.97
N ASP A 42 -6.39 4.20 5.89
CA ASP A 42 -5.38 4.18 6.95
C ASP A 42 -4.66 2.82 7.06
N SER A 43 -3.75 2.69 8.03
CA SER A 43 -2.98 1.46 8.23
C SER A 43 -3.83 0.24 8.65
N GLY A 44 -5.10 0.42 8.97
CA GLY A 44 -6.04 -0.65 9.28
C GLY A 44 -6.62 -1.33 8.02
N ASP A 45 -6.51 -0.68 6.87
CA ASP A 45 -7.00 -1.19 5.59
C ASP A 45 -5.98 -2.12 4.89
N GLU A 46 -4.74 -2.18 5.40
CA GLU A 46 -3.68 -3.01 4.83
C GLU A 46 -3.85 -4.50 5.17
N ASN A 47 -3.48 -5.39 4.24
CA ASN A 47 -3.52 -6.85 4.43
C ASN A 47 -2.45 -7.38 5.40
N PHE A 48 -1.52 -6.55 5.87
CA PHE A 48 -0.49 -6.88 6.85
C PHE A 48 -0.34 -5.75 7.86
N PRO A 49 0.10 -6.03 9.11
CA PRO A 49 0.13 -5.03 10.17
C PRO A 49 1.25 -4.00 9.93
N VAL A 50 0.89 -2.80 9.48
CA VAL A 50 1.81 -1.67 9.40
C VAL A 50 2.07 -1.12 10.81
N GLY A 51 3.34 -1.02 11.21
CA GLY A 51 3.70 -0.53 12.55
C GLY A 51 3.31 -1.47 13.68
N SER A 52 3.34 -2.79 13.44
CA SER A 52 3.05 -3.86 14.39
C SER A 52 3.65 -3.64 15.78
N PHE A 53 2.94 -4.09 16.81
CA PHE A 53 3.45 -4.07 18.21
C PHE A 53 4.72 -4.92 18.38
N LEU A 54 5.01 -5.83 17.45
CA LEU A 54 6.24 -6.62 17.44
C LEU A 54 7.47 -5.77 17.14
N LEU A 55 7.33 -4.65 16.38
CA LEU A 55 8.45 -3.76 16.12
C LEU A 55 8.97 -3.07 17.40
N PRO A 56 10.29 -2.86 17.54
CA PRO A 56 10.88 -2.09 18.62
C PRO A 56 10.25 -0.69 18.72
N LYS A 57 9.91 -0.25 19.94
CA LYS A 57 9.25 1.05 20.16
C LYS A 57 10.02 2.22 19.53
N ALA A 58 11.36 2.19 19.57
CA ALA A 58 12.22 3.23 19.02
C ALA A 58 12.12 3.33 17.48
N LEU A 59 11.81 2.23 16.77
CA LEU A 59 11.75 2.19 15.31
C LEU A 59 10.35 2.53 14.75
N ARG A 60 9.30 2.39 15.54
CA ARG A 60 7.91 2.64 15.11
C ARG A 60 7.68 4.04 14.52
N PRO A 61 8.23 5.14 15.09
CA PRO A 61 8.06 6.46 14.48
C PRO A 61 8.64 6.54 13.06
N HIS A 62 9.78 5.87 12.79
CA HIS A 62 10.41 5.86 11.47
C HIS A 62 9.55 5.09 10.46
N VAL A 63 8.98 3.94 10.87
CA VAL A 63 8.04 3.16 10.05
C VAL A 63 6.79 3.98 9.75
N ALA A 64 6.19 4.62 10.76
CA ALA A 64 5.03 5.48 10.57
C ALA A 64 5.32 6.65 9.62
N THR A 65 6.49 7.29 9.73
CA THR A 65 6.92 8.38 8.83
C THR A 65 7.03 7.91 7.39
N TYR A 66 7.64 6.74 7.16
CA TYR A 66 7.77 6.14 5.83
C TYR A 66 6.39 5.80 5.25
N TYR A 67 5.51 5.17 6.03
CA TYR A 67 4.14 4.84 5.63
C TYR A 67 3.32 6.09 5.25
N VAL A 68 3.43 7.15 6.03
CA VAL A 68 2.69 8.41 5.76
C VAL A 68 3.12 9.05 4.44
N LEU A 69 4.41 8.98 4.07
CA LEU A 69 4.88 9.42 2.75
C LEU A 69 4.34 8.51 1.65
N ALA A 70 4.50 7.17 1.82
CA ALA A 70 4.01 6.18 0.88
C ALA A 70 2.53 6.42 0.57
N ARG A 71 1.70 6.55 1.62
CA ARG A 71 0.27 6.77 1.46
C ARG A 71 -0.06 8.08 0.75
N ALA A 72 0.62 9.18 1.09
CA ALA A 72 0.38 10.47 0.44
C ALA A 72 0.74 10.47 -1.05
N THR A 73 1.79 9.76 -1.44
CA THR A 73 2.21 9.65 -2.84
C THR A 73 1.35 8.67 -3.64
N ASP A 74 0.87 7.61 -3.00
CA ASP A 74 -0.12 6.68 -3.55
C ASP A 74 -1.47 7.38 -3.82
N ASP A 75 -1.99 8.14 -2.84
CA ASP A 75 -3.22 8.92 -3.00
C ASP A 75 -3.17 9.90 -4.18
N ILE A 76 -1.99 10.45 -4.50
CA ILE A 76 -1.80 11.30 -5.69
C ILE A 76 -1.91 10.46 -6.97
N ALA A 77 -1.26 9.30 -7.01
CA ALA A 77 -1.28 8.41 -8.17
C ALA A 77 -2.69 7.87 -8.46
N ASP A 78 -3.47 7.62 -7.42
CA ASP A 78 -4.83 7.05 -7.52
C ASP A 78 -5.92 8.10 -7.73
N ASN A 79 -5.60 9.39 -7.66
CA ASN A 79 -6.61 10.44 -7.80
C ASN A 79 -7.12 10.54 -9.24
N GLY A 80 -8.36 10.08 -9.47
CA GLY A 80 -9.01 10.11 -10.80
C GLY A 80 -9.34 11.52 -11.31
N ALA A 81 -9.30 12.56 -10.46
CA ALA A 81 -9.56 13.94 -10.85
C ALA A 81 -8.33 14.68 -11.38
N LEU A 82 -7.12 14.10 -11.21
CA LEU A 82 -5.86 14.69 -11.68
C LEU A 82 -5.47 14.12 -13.05
N SER A 83 -4.93 14.98 -13.92
CA SER A 83 -4.27 14.50 -15.14
C SER A 83 -2.97 13.76 -14.81
N SER A 84 -2.46 12.94 -15.74
CA SER A 84 -1.17 12.26 -15.57
C SER A 84 -0.04 13.26 -15.37
N GLU A 85 -0.06 14.40 -16.09
CA GLU A 85 0.93 15.47 -15.93
C GLU A 85 0.89 16.08 -14.53
N ASP A 86 -0.31 16.36 -13.99
CA ASP A 86 -0.46 16.90 -12.63
C ASP A 86 0.03 15.92 -11.57
N LYS A 87 -0.28 14.62 -11.74
CA LYS A 87 0.22 13.55 -10.86
C LYS A 87 1.75 13.52 -10.85
N LEU A 88 2.36 13.45 -12.04
CA LEU A 88 3.81 13.43 -12.19
C LEU A 88 4.46 14.67 -11.59
N ALA A 89 3.92 15.86 -11.86
CA ALA A 89 4.45 17.13 -11.32
C ALA A 89 4.41 17.16 -9.78
N ARG A 90 3.34 16.64 -9.16
CA ARG A 90 3.23 16.55 -7.69
C ARG A 90 4.21 15.53 -7.11
N LEU A 91 4.31 14.33 -7.70
CA LEU A 91 5.24 13.29 -7.28
C LEU A 91 6.70 13.73 -7.44
N ASP A 92 7.04 14.48 -8.50
CA ASP A 92 8.37 15.09 -8.68
C ASP A 92 8.70 16.07 -7.55
N ARG A 93 7.73 16.85 -7.08
CA ARG A 93 7.97 17.76 -5.94
C ARG A 93 8.23 16.98 -4.65
N PHE A 94 7.51 15.91 -4.40
CA PHE A 94 7.78 15.03 -3.24
C PHE A 94 9.19 14.43 -3.31
N GLU A 95 9.65 13.95 -4.47
CA GLU A 95 11.00 13.42 -4.66
C GLU A 95 12.06 14.50 -4.47
N LYS A 96 11.91 15.68 -5.09
CA LYS A 96 12.86 16.80 -4.95
C LYS A 96 12.96 17.30 -3.50
N ALA A 97 11.86 17.30 -2.75
CA ALA A 97 11.88 17.61 -1.33
C ALA A 97 12.61 16.53 -0.51
N LEU A 98 12.39 15.26 -0.86
CA LEU A 98 13.05 14.12 -0.23
C LEU A 98 14.57 14.16 -0.47
N THR A 99 15.03 14.49 -1.68
CA THR A 99 16.45 14.64 -2.02
C THR A 99 17.06 15.95 -1.53
N GLY A 100 16.22 16.94 -1.20
CA GLY A 100 16.64 18.25 -0.68
C GLY A 100 16.92 19.27 -1.75
N GLU A 101 16.43 19.09 -2.95
CA GLU A 101 16.52 20.05 -4.05
C GLU A 101 15.53 21.21 -3.90
N ILE A 102 14.43 20.99 -3.16
CA ILE A 102 13.44 22.02 -2.83
C ILE A 102 13.65 22.46 -1.38
N PRO A 103 13.73 23.79 -1.10
CA PRO A 103 13.77 24.31 0.26
C PRO A 103 12.44 24.04 1.01
N ASP A 104 12.44 24.26 2.32
CA ASP A 104 11.31 23.98 3.20
C ASP A 104 9.97 24.53 2.68
N ASP A 105 9.09 23.64 2.30
CA ASP A 105 7.71 23.89 1.89
C ASP A 105 6.78 23.06 2.81
N PRO A 106 5.93 23.70 3.63
CA PRO A 106 5.04 22.98 4.54
C PRO A 106 4.16 21.92 3.87
N ALA A 107 3.84 22.09 2.58
CA ALA A 107 3.07 21.13 1.81
C ALA A 107 3.84 19.82 1.52
N LEU A 108 5.15 19.78 1.73
CA LEU A 108 6.04 18.64 1.49
C LEU A 108 6.66 18.08 2.77
N GLU A 109 6.09 18.42 3.94
CA GLU A 109 6.61 18.03 5.26
C GLU A 109 6.82 16.52 5.40
N LYS A 110 6.00 15.69 4.74
CA LYS A 110 6.13 14.23 4.75
C LYS A 110 7.45 13.77 4.12
N SER A 111 7.90 14.39 3.03
CA SER A 111 9.21 14.13 2.43
C SER A 111 10.36 14.56 3.34
N TYR A 112 10.27 15.75 3.94
CA TYR A 112 11.30 16.22 4.87
C TYR A 112 11.36 15.34 6.13
N ALA A 113 10.22 14.86 6.63
CA ALA A 113 10.18 13.95 7.77
C ALA A 113 10.91 12.62 7.46
N VAL A 114 10.69 12.03 6.27
CA VAL A 114 11.42 10.83 5.83
C VAL A 114 12.91 11.12 5.67
N ARG A 115 13.29 12.27 5.10
CA ARG A 115 14.69 12.68 4.98
C ARG A 115 15.37 12.80 6.35
N ARG A 116 14.71 13.46 7.33
CA ARG A 116 15.24 13.53 8.72
C ARG A 116 15.33 12.14 9.36
N SER A 117 14.34 11.29 9.11
CA SER A 117 14.35 9.89 9.58
C SER A 117 15.54 9.11 9.01
N ALA A 118 15.80 9.24 7.72
CA ALA A 118 16.94 8.62 7.04
C ALA A 118 18.28 9.10 7.61
N GLN A 119 18.42 10.41 7.84
CA GLN A 119 19.61 11.00 8.47
C GLN A 119 19.84 10.48 9.90
N ALA A 120 18.76 10.29 10.67
CA ALA A 120 18.85 9.81 12.04
C ALA A 120 19.14 8.31 12.16
N THR A 121 18.71 7.52 11.17
CA THR A 121 18.82 6.05 11.20
C THR A 121 19.92 5.48 10.32
N GLY A 122 20.40 6.26 9.34
CA GLY A 122 21.32 5.79 8.30
C GLY A 122 20.66 4.96 7.19
N VAL A 123 19.32 4.83 7.20
CA VAL A 123 18.59 4.10 6.16
C VAL A 123 18.64 4.88 4.85
N PRO A 124 18.94 4.24 3.70
CA PRO A 124 18.99 4.90 2.41
C PRO A 124 17.66 5.54 2.01
N LEU A 125 17.70 6.76 1.47
CA LEU A 125 16.53 7.42 0.88
C LEU A 125 16.02 6.69 -0.38
N GLN A 126 16.86 5.84 -0.98
CA GLN A 126 16.55 5.12 -2.21
C GLN A 126 15.25 4.33 -2.10
N HIS A 127 14.95 3.73 -0.93
CA HIS A 127 13.70 2.99 -0.73
C HIS A 127 12.45 3.86 -0.88
N ALA A 128 12.50 5.12 -0.43
CA ALA A 128 11.40 6.05 -0.61
C ALA A 128 11.34 6.63 -2.04
N ILE A 129 12.49 6.82 -2.68
CA ILE A 129 12.59 7.26 -4.08
C ILE A 129 12.02 6.20 -5.01
N ASP A 130 12.40 4.92 -4.84
CA ASP A 130 11.89 3.81 -5.63
C ASP A 130 10.36 3.72 -5.55
N LEU A 131 9.80 3.91 -4.35
CA LEU A 131 8.36 3.90 -4.14
C LEU A 131 7.66 5.06 -4.87
N ILE A 132 8.24 6.28 -4.82
CA ILE A 132 7.73 7.42 -5.60
C ILE A 132 7.79 7.11 -7.10
N HIS A 133 8.85 6.43 -7.58
CA HIS A 133 8.96 6.03 -8.98
C HIS A 133 7.88 5.01 -9.38
N ALA A 134 7.49 4.08 -8.50
CA ALA A 134 6.36 3.19 -8.74
C ALA A 134 5.06 3.99 -8.92
N PHE A 135 4.78 4.95 -8.05
CA PHE A 135 3.59 5.80 -8.16
C PHE A 135 3.60 6.73 -9.39
N LYS A 136 4.79 7.18 -9.82
CA LYS A 136 4.93 7.84 -11.13
C LYS A 136 4.58 6.91 -12.29
N GLN A 137 4.97 5.63 -12.19
CA GLN A 137 4.58 4.62 -13.17
C GLN A 137 3.06 4.42 -13.18
N ASP A 138 2.42 4.33 -12.01
CA ASP A 138 0.96 4.19 -11.88
C ASP A 138 0.18 5.39 -12.45
N ALA A 139 0.79 6.58 -12.47
CA ALA A 139 0.17 7.76 -13.07
C ALA A 139 0.02 7.64 -14.61
N VAL A 140 0.81 6.78 -15.28
CA VAL A 140 0.88 6.70 -16.76
C VAL A 140 0.73 5.31 -17.32
N LYS A 141 0.91 4.24 -16.53
CA LYS A 141 0.89 2.86 -16.97
C LYS A 141 -0.28 2.10 -16.36
N GLN A 142 -1.14 1.54 -17.19
CA GLN A 142 -2.34 0.80 -16.76
C GLN A 142 -2.27 -0.69 -17.05
N ARG A 143 -1.28 -1.18 -17.81
CA ARG A 143 -1.17 -2.57 -18.27
C ARG A 143 0.27 -3.04 -18.21
N TYR A 144 0.48 -4.33 -18.06
CA TYR A 144 1.79 -4.98 -17.99
C TYR A 144 1.89 -6.02 -19.12
N ASP A 145 2.98 -5.99 -19.87
CA ASP A 145 3.14 -6.83 -21.06
C ASP A 145 3.27 -8.31 -20.68
N ASN A 146 4.02 -8.61 -19.62
CA ASN A 146 4.35 -9.95 -19.16
C ASN A 146 4.69 -9.98 -17.66
N TRP A 147 5.01 -11.17 -17.13
CA TRP A 147 5.37 -11.35 -15.72
C TRP A 147 6.60 -10.56 -15.28
N ASP A 148 7.64 -10.50 -16.13
CA ASP A 148 8.86 -9.76 -15.79
C ASP A 148 8.61 -8.26 -15.70
N ASP A 149 7.74 -7.72 -16.54
CA ASP A 149 7.30 -6.34 -16.50
C ASP A 149 6.51 -6.02 -15.21
N LEU A 150 5.63 -6.93 -14.77
CA LEU A 150 4.95 -6.84 -13.49
C LEU A 150 5.94 -6.93 -12.32
N MET A 151 6.92 -7.83 -12.37
CA MET A 151 7.97 -7.93 -11.35
C MET A 151 8.86 -6.69 -11.31
N GLY A 152 9.12 -6.05 -12.45
CA GLY A 152 9.80 -4.76 -12.54
C GLY A 152 9.05 -3.65 -11.77
N TYR A 153 7.73 -3.62 -11.87
CA TYR A 153 6.88 -2.74 -11.06
C TYR A 153 6.94 -3.10 -9.56
N CYS A 154 6.78 -4.36 -9.20
CA CYS A 154 6.86 -4.81 -7.81
C CYS A 154 8.22 -4.51 -7.17
N ALA A 155 9.30 -4.51 -7.94
CA ALA A 155 10.64 -4.14 -7.47
C ALA A 155 10.72 -2.65 -7.03
N LEU A 156 9.83 -1.80 -7.53
CA LEU A 156 9.73 -0.38 -7.15
C LEU A 156 8.60 -0.14 -6.12
N SER A 157 7.47 -0.85 -6.22
CA SER A 157 6.29 -0.59 -5.40
C SER A 157 6.25 -1.37 -4.08
N ALA A 158 6.88 -2.55 -4.02
CA ALA A 158 6.78 -3.45 -2.88
C ALA A 158 8.14 -3.78 -2.24
N SER A 159 9.14 -4.18 -3.02
CA SER A 159 10.48 -4.54 -2.51
C SER A 159 11.10 -3.46 -1.62
N PRO A 160 11.00 -2.15 -1.92
CA PRO A 160 11.59 -1.10 -1.11
C PRO A 160 11.06 -1.05 0.32
N VAL A 161 9.80 -1.45 0.55
CA VAL A 161 9.19 -1.50 1.89
C VAL A 161 9.90 -2.54 2.76
N GLY A 162 10.14 -3.73 2.22
CA GLY A 162 10.87 -4.79 2.92
C GLY A 162 12.33 -4.42 3.17
N ARG A 163 13.01 -3.86 2.17
CA ARG A 163 14.41 -3.40 2.28
C ARG A 163 14.54 -2.29 3.32
N PHE A 164 13.64 -1.31 3.34
CA PHE A 164 13.57 -0.27 4.37
C PHE A 164 13.48 -0.88 5.78
N LEU A 165 12.62 -1.88 5.99
CA LEU A 165 12.49 -2.55 7.27
C LEU A 165 13.76 -3.31 7.66
N LEU A 166 14.43 -3.97 6.72
CA LEU A 166 15.69 -4.67 6.96
C LEU A 166 16.79 -3.70 7.39
N ASP A 167 17.01 -2.63 6.62
CA ASP A 167 18.00 -1.61 6.91
C ASP A 167 17.74 -0.92 8.25
N LEU A 168 16.48 -0.56 8.53
CA LEU A 168 16.07 0.05 9.80
C LEU A 168 16.38 -0.84 11.02
N HIS A 169 16.41 -2.17 10.83
CA HIS A 169 16.73 -3.13 11.87
C HIS A 169 18.21 -3.55 11.87
N GLY A 170 19.04 -3.00 10.97
CA GLY A 170 20.45 -3.34 10.85
C GLY A 170 20.69 -4.75 10.33
N GLU A 171 19.80 -5.26 9.49
CA GLU A 171 19.95 -6.57 8.87
C GLU A 171 20.88 -6.51 7.64
N ASP A 172 21.54 -7.62 7.32
CA ASP A 172 22.44 -7.72 6.18
C ASP A 172 21.69 -7.73 4.84
N ASN A 173 22.21 -7.02 3.83
CA ASN A 173 21.62 -6.93 2.48
C ASN A 173 21.54 -8.28 1.75
N ALA A 174 22.30 -9.29 2.17
CA ALA A 174 22.15 -10.67 1.68
C ALA A 174 20.73 -11.24 1.89
N LYS A 175 19.92 -10.61 2.76
CA LYS A 175 18.54 -10.97 3.04
C LYS A 175 17.52 -10.28 2.12
N PHE A 176 17.97 -9.33 1.31
CA PHE A 176 17.08 -8.59 0.40
C PHE A 176 16.34 -9.51 -0.57
N ALA A 177 17.00 -10.50 -1.15
CA ALA A 177 16.35 -11.41 -2.10
C ALA A 177 15.13 -12.12 -1.51
N GLY A 178 15.21 -12.60 -0.26
CA GLY A 178 14.08 -13.21 0.43
C GLY A 178 12.99 -12.21 0.81
N SER A 179 13.38 -10.99 1.16
CA SER A 179 12.47 -9.89 1.48
C SER A 179 11.73 -9.40 0.23
N ASP A 180 12.44 -9.18 -0.86
CA ASP A 180 11.87 -8.78 -2.15
C ASP A 180 10.87 -9.82 -2.64
N ALA A 181 11.23 -11.11 -2.56
CA ALA A 181 10.33 -12.19 -2.93
C ALA A 181 9.04 -12.15 -2.10
N LEU A 182 9.12 -11.91 -0.77
CA LEU A 182 7.94 -11.82 0.09
C LEU A 182 7.09 -10.59 -0.27
N CYS A 183 7.71 -9.43 -0.43
CA CYS A 183 7.00 -8.20 -0.78
C CYS A 183 6.32 -8.29 -2.14
N ASN A 184 6.99 -8.87 -3.15
CA ASN A 184 6.43 -9.07 -4.47
C ASN A 184 5.24 -10.04 -4.44
N VAL A 185 5.32 -11.12 -3.65
CA VAL A 185 4.17 -12.02 -3.43
C VAL A 185 2.99 -11.25 -2.83
N LEU A 186 3.21 -10.49 -1.76
CA LEU A 186 2.15 -9.72 -1.12
C LEU A 186 1.50 -8.73 -2.09
N GLN A 187 2.30 -8.06 -2.92
CA GLN A 187 1.81 -7.12 -3.92
C GLN A 187 0.95 -7.82 -4.98
N VAL A 188 1.42 -8.93 -5.56
CA VAL A 188 0.63 -9.69 -6.55
C VAL A 188 -0.66 -10.21 -5.94
N LEU A 189 -0.61 -10.74 -4.70
CA LEU A 189 -1.82 -11.22 -4.02
C LEU A 189 -2.83 -10.08 -3.78
N ASN A 190 -2.38 -8.88 -3.43
CA ASN A 190 -3.25 -7.70 -3.31
C ASN A 190 -3.89 -7.36 -4.65
N HIS A 191 -3.13 -7.30 -5.74
CA HIS A 191 -3.67 -7.07 -7.07
C HIS A 191 -4.68 -8.12 -7.51
N LEU A 192 -4.49 -9.39 -7.12
CA LEU A 192 -5.47 -10.44 -7.41
C LEU A 192 -6.73 -10.34 -6.54
N GLN A 193 -6.64 -9.78 -5.33
CA GLN A 193 -7.80 -9.51 -4.47
C GLN A 193 -8.65 -8.35 -5.00
N ASP A 194 -7.98 -7.32 -5.52
CA ASP A 194 -8.59 -6.04 -5.88
C ASP A 194 -8.81 -5.91 -7.40
N LEU A 195 -8.67 -7.03 -8.14
CA LEU A 195 -8.62 -7.09 -9.61
C LEU A 195 -9.78 -6.37 -10.31
N ALA A 196 -11.03 -6.58 -9.86
CA ALA A 196 -12.20 -5.91 -10.42
C ALA A 196 -12.28 -4.43 -9.99
N GLU A 197 -11.95 -4.14 -8.73
CA GLU A 197 -11.95 -2.79 -8.17
C GLU A 197 -10.90 -1.90 -8.84
N ASP A 198 -9.66 -2.38 -8.99
CA ASP A 198 -8.57 -1.65 -9.66
C ASP A 198 -8.92 -1.31 -11.11
N TYR A 199 -9.56 -2.25 -11.83
CA TYR A 199 -10.01 -1.99 -13.18
C TYR A 199 -11.13 -0.96 -13.22
N GLN A 200 -12.17 -1.12 -12.39
CA GLN A 200 -13.35 -0.25 -12.40
C GLN A 200 -13.05 1.19 -11.94
N THR A 201 -12.16 1.34 -10.94
CA THR A 201 -11.90 2.64 -10.33
C THR A 201 -10.70 3.38 -10.95
N LEU A 202 -9.66 2.64 -11.34
CA LEU A 202 -8.38 3.18 -11.80
C LEU A 202 -8.05 2.81 -13.26
N ASN A 203 -8.85 1.96 -13.90
CA ASN A 203 -8.56 1.37 -15.21
C ASN A 203 -7.19 0.66 -15.24
N ARG A 204 -6.74 0.09 -14.12
CA ARG A 204 -5.47 -0.63 -14.01
C ARG A 204 -5.69 -2.13 -13.99
N ILE A 205 -4.82 -2.88 -14.70
CA ILE A 205 -4.80 -4.34 -14.72
C ILE A 205 -3.37 -4.80 -14.46
N TYR A 206 -3.14 -5.42 -13.31
CA TYR A 206 -1.85 -5.97 -12.90
C TYR A 206 -1.73 -7.46 -13.26
N LEU A 207 -2.29 -7.86 -14.40
CA LEU A 207 -2.12 -9.19 -14.97
C LEU A 207 -1.19 -9.14 -16.18
N PRO A 208 -0.30 -10.16 -16.39
CA PRO A 208 0.51 -10.27 -17.59
C PRO A 208 -0.33 -10.37 -18.86
N GLY A 209 -0.15 -9.44 -19.77
CA GLY A 209 -0.93 -9.34 -21.01
C GLY A 209 -0.72 -10.50 -21.96
N ASP A 210 0.51 -11.02 -22.04
CA ASP A 210 0.86 -12.21 -22.80
C ASP A 210 0.13 -13.47 -22.28
N TRP A 211 -0.02 -13.61 -20.96
CA TRP A 211 -0.79 -14.70 -20.36
C TRP A 211 -2.29 -14.55 -20.60
N MET A 212 -2.81 -13.31 -20.53
CA MET A 212 -4.20 -13.03 -20.88
C MET A 212 -4.50 -13.43 -22.33
N ALA A 213 -3.65 -13.02 -23.28
CA ALA A 213 -3.80 -13.36 -24.68
C ALA A 213 -3.72 -14.88 -24.91
N ALA A 214 -2.76 -15.57 -24.30
CA ALA A 214 -2.60 -17.02 -24.43
C ALA A 214 -3.77 -17.82 -23.83
N ALA A 215 -4.40 -17.31 -22.75
CA ALA A 215 -5.54 -17.94 -22.11
C ALA A 215 -6.89 -17.59 -22.78
N GLY A 216 -6.91 -16.66 -23.74
CA GLY A 216 -8.14 -16.10 -24.32
C GLY A 216 -8.95 -15.26 -23.34
N ALA A 217 -8.31 -14.70 -22.32
CA ALA A 217 -8.93 -13.76 -21.39
C ALA A 217 -8.93 -12.35 -22.01
N VAL A 218 -10.02 -11.63 -21.81
CA VAL A 218 -10.20 -10.26 -22.31
C VAL A 218 -10.49 -9.30 -21.15
N VAL A 219 -10.30 -8.02 -21.39
CA VAL A 219 -10.52 -6.98 -20.37
C VAL A 219 -11.96 -7.02 -19.82
N ASP A 220 -12.94 -7.25 -20.69
CA ASP A 220 -14.36 -7.35 -20.32
C ASP A 220 -14.66 -8.51 -19.34
N ASP A 221 -13.74 -9.47 -19.18
CA ASP A 221 -13.89 -10.53 -18.18
C ASP A 221 -13.82 -9.99 -16.73
N LEU A 222 -13.24 -8.81 -16.53
CA LEU A 222 -13.14 -8.13 -15.22
C LEU A 222 -14.45 -7.43 -14.80
N GLU A 223 -15.40 -7.27 -15.72
CA GLU A 223 -16.73 -6.67 -15.47
C GLU A 223 -17.83 -7.72 -15.27
N ARG A 224 -17.47 -9.01 -15.29
CA ARG A 224 -18.43 -10.11 -15.12
C ARG A 224 -18.77 -10.36 -13.65
N ASP A 225 -19.85 -11.09 -13.42
CA ASP A 225 -20.27 -11.53 -12.09
C ASP A 225 -19.39 -12.65 -11.49
N SER A 226 -18.52 -13.28 -12.31
CA SER A 226 -17.63 -14.37 -11.90
C SER A 226 -16.45 -14.54 -12.86
N THR A 227 -15.37 -15.14 -12.34
CA THR A 227 -14.15 -15.40 -13.09
C THR A 227 -14.39 -16.36 -14.27
N THR A 228 -14.09 -15.95 -15.50
CA THR A 228 -14.14 -16.82 -16.66
C THR A 228 -13.04 -17.88 -16.64
N THR A 229 -13.19 -18.93 -17.46
CA THR A 229 -12.17 -20.00 -17.53
C THR A 229 -10.82 -19.45 -18.03
N GLY A 230 -10.83 -18.47 -18.97
CA GLY A 230 -9.59 -17.82 -19.44
C GLY A 230 -8.92 -17.03 -18.32
N LEU A 231 -9.67 -16.14 -17.68
CA LEU A 231 -9.16 -15.31 -16.59
C LEU A 231 -8.69 -16.17 -15.40
N ARG A 232 -9.39 -17.26 -15.05
CA ARG A 232 -8.97 -18.21 -14.00
C ARG A 232 -7.57 -18.80 -14.29
N ARG A 233 -7.28 -19.16 -15.55
CA ARG A 233 -5.95 -19.65 -15.93
C ARG A 233 -4.87 -18.61 -15.68
N VAL A 234 -5.12 -17.34 -16.01
CA VAL A 234 -4.16 -16.25 -15.77
C VAL A 234 -3.94 -16.05 -14.27
N ILE A 235 -5.00 -16.02 -13.48
CA ILE A 235 -4.92 -15.92 -12.00
C ILE A 235 -4.10 -17.09 -11.45
N ASP A 236 -4.35 -18.32 -11.91
CA ASP A 236 -3.60 -19.50 -11.45
C ASP A 236 -2.12 -19.41 -11.82
N GLN A 237 -1.77 -18.90 -13.01
CA GLN A 237 -0.37 -18.67 -13.40
C GLN A 237 0.30 -17.61 -12.52
N CYS A 238 -0.39 -16.52 -12.15
CA CYS A 238 0.13 -15.54 -11.19
C CYS A 238 0.36 -16.19 -9.81
N LEU A 239 -0.56 -17.04 -9.35
CA LEU A 239 -0.42 -17.77 -8.09
C LEU A 239 0.74 -18.79 -8.15
N ASP A 240 1.00 -19.41 -9.30
CA ASP A 240 2.17 -20.27 -9.51
C ASP A 240 3.47 -19.46 -9.44
N GLY A 241 3.52 -18.28 -10.08
CA GLY A 241 4.64 -17.34 -9.95
C GLY A 241 4.89 -16.92 -8.48
N CYS A 242 3.82 -16.64 -7.72
CA CYS A 242 3.92 -16.37 -6.29
C CYS A 242 4.47 -17.56 -5.51
N GLU A 243 4.06 -18.80 -5.82
CA GLU A 243 4.62 -20.00 -5.15
C GLU A 243 6.12 -20.18 -5.41
N GLU A 244 6.62 -19.86 -6.61
CA GLU A 244 8.06 -19.87 -6.89
C GLU A 244 8.79 -18.83 -6.04
N LEU A 245 8.28 -17.60 -5.95
CA LEU A 245 8.84 -16.56 -5.10
C LEU A 245 8.80 -16.96 -3.60
N MET A 246 7.74 -17.63 -3.15
CA MET A 246 7.61 -18.11 -1.77
C MET A 246 8.71 -19.12 -1.38
N LYS A 247 9.33 -19.81 -2.32
CA LYS A 247 10.51 -20.67 -2.03
C LYS A 247 11.68 -19.86 -1.47
N GLN A 248 11.85 -18.61 -1.92
CA GLN A 248 12.86 -17.69 -1.40
C GLN A 248 12.39 -16.94 -0.15
N ALA A 249 11.09 -16.63 -0.07
CA ALA A 249 10.51 -15.86 1.04
C ALA A 249 10.39 -16.67 2.34
N ARG A 250 9.97 -17.95 2.28
CA ARG A 250 9.71 -18.79 3.47
C ARG A 250 10.92 -18.95 4.41
N PRO A 251 12.18 -19.05 3.92
CA PRO A 251 13.36 -19.13 4.80
C PRO A 251 13.69 -17.81 5.51
N LEU A 252 13.24 -16.65 4.99
CA LEU A 252 13.66 -15.31 5.44
C LEU A 252 13.56 -15.15 6.96
N SER A 253 12.43 -15.51 7.56
CA SER A 253 12.21 -15.35 9.01
C SER A 253 13.26 -16.07 9.86
N ARG A 254 13.88 -17.15 9.35
CA ARG A 254 14.94 -17.89 10.03
C ARG A 254 16.33 -17.28 9.82
N GLN A 255 16.51 -16.48 8.79
CA GLN A 255 17.76 -15.83 8.42
C GLN A 255 17.94 -14.48 9.15
N LEU A 256 16.85 -13.84 9.56
CA LEU A 256 16.87 -12.53 10.22
C LEU A 256 17.55 -12.64 11.60
N THR A 257 18.37 -11.64 11.94
CA THR A 257 19.08 -11.55 13.21
C THR A 257 18.18 -10.97 14.31
N ASN A 258 17.40 -9.95 13.97
CA ASN A 258 16.46 -9.33 14.89
C ASN A 258 15.26 -10.26 15.16
N ARG A 259 15.12 -10.73 16.40
CA ARG A 259 14.07 -11.69 16.77
C ARG A 259 12.65 -11.17 16.57
N ARG A 260 12.42 -9.87 16.79
CA ARG A 260 11.08 -9.28 16.64
C ARG A 260 10.69 -9.19 15.18
N LEU A 261 11.59 -8.71 14.33
CA LEU A 261 11.40 -8.70 12.87
C LEU A 261 11.23 -10.13 12.33
N ALA A 262 11.99 -11.09 12.84
CA ALA A 262 11.84 -12.50 12.47
C ALA A 262 10.47 -13.07 12.81
N MET A 263 9.90 -12.73 13.99
CA MET A 263 8.54 -13.14 14.37
C MET A 263 7.49 -12.52 13.47
N GLU A 264 7.62 -11.22 13.19
CA GLU A 264 6.71 -10.49 12.29
C GLU A 264 6.75 -11.07 10.87
N THR A 265 7.95 -11.26 10.31
CA THR A 265 8.14 -11.90 9.01
C THR A 265 7.54 -13.32 8.98
N ALA A 266 7.69 -14.10 10.06
CA ALA A 266 7.09 -15.43 10.14
C ALA A 266 5.55 -15.41 10.16
N VAL A 267 4.94 -14.38 10.73
CA VAL A 267 3.49 -14.15 10.65
C VAL A 267 3.09 -13.79 9.22
N ILE A 268 3.78 -12.83 8.60
CA ILE A 268 3.49 -12.35 7.24
C ILE A 268 3.62 -13.48 6.21
N VAL A 269 4.67 -14.30 6.28
CA VAL A 269 4.83 -15.48 5.43
C VAL A 269 3.63 -16.44 5.54
N ARG A 270 3.10 -16.66 6.76
CA ARG A 270 1.92 -17.53 6.94
C ARG A 270 0.63 -16.92 6.41
N LEU A 271 0.49 -15.60 6.53
CA LEU A 271 -0.64 -14.87 5.95
C LEU A 271 -0.60 -14.95 4.42
N ALA A 272 0.58 -14.77 3.80
CA ALA A 272 0.78 -14.95 2.37
C ALA A 272 0.45 -16.38 1.91
N ASP A 273 0.98 -17.42 2.60
CA ASP A 273 0.66 -18.83 2.32
C ASP A 273 -0.86 -19.10 2.43
N ARG A 274 -1.52 -18.50 3.42
CA ARG A 274 -2.96 -18.67 3.61
C ARG A 274 -3.76 -17.96 2.52
N LEU A 275 -3.37 -16.77 2.11
CA LEU A 275 -4.03 -16.01 1.06
C LEU A 275 -3.87 -16.69 -0.31
N LEU A 276 -2.70 -17.25 -0.61
CA LEU A 276 -2.48 -18.10 -1.79
C LEU A 276 -3.52 -19.23 -1.86
N VAL A 277 -3.73 -19.96 -0.74
CA VAL A 277 -4.73 -21.04 -0.66
C VAL A 277 -6.16 -20.52 -0.87
N LEU A 278 -6.48 -19.34 -0.33
CA LEU A 278 -7.81 -18.75 -0.48
C LEU A 278 -8.07 -18.30 -1.90
N LEU A 279 -7.12 -17.64 -2.56
CA LEU A 279 -7.23 -17.17 -3.96
C LEU A 279 -7.29 -18.33 -4.96
N ARG A 280 -6.62 -19.48 -4.67
CA ARG A 280 -6.75 -20.68 -5.49
C ARG A 280 -8.16 -21.25 -5.50
N LYS A 281 -8.91 -21.10 -4.39
CA LYS A 281 -10.25 -21.65 -4.20
C LYS A 281 -11.36 -20.66 -4.44
N GLY A 282 -11.07 -19.37 -4.23
CA GLY A 282 -12.04 -18.31 -4.32
C GLY A 282 -12.15 -17.74 -5.75
N ASP A 283 -13.17 -16.93 -5.93
CA ASP A 283 -13.43 -16.17 -7.15
C ASP A 283 -13.28 -14.67 -6.86
N PRO A 284 -12.13 -14.05 -7.21
CA PRO A 284 -11.88 -12.65 -6.88
C PRO A 284 -12.72 -11.67 -7.72
N ILE A 285 -13.37 -12.13 -8.81
CA ILE A 285 -14.32 -11.31 -9.58
C ILE A 285 -15.68 -11.30 -8.89
N ALA A 286 -16.13 -12.46 -8.41
CA ALA A 286 -17.44 -12.57 -7.74
C ALA A 286 -17.46 -11.85 -6.38
N ALA A 287 -16.35 -11.90 -5.64
CA ALA A 287 -16.20 -11.21 -4.34
C ALA A 287 -14.73 -11.09 -3.95
N ARG A 288 -14.37 -10.01 -3.26
CA ARG A 288 -13.01 -9.81 -2.73
C ARG A 288 -12.62 -10.98 -1.81
N VAL A 289 -11.58 -11.72 -2.18
CA VAL A 289 -11.04 -12.84 -1.39
C VAL A 289 -10.13 -12.26 -0.32
N ALA A 290 -10.50 -12.37 0.95
CA ALA A 290 -9.76 -11.77 2.06
C ALA A 290 -9.49 -12.76 3.21
N LEU A 291 -8.47 -12.45 4.00
CA LEU A 291 -8.16 -13.15 5.24
C LEU A 291 -9.23 -12.84 6.30
N GLY A 292 -9.74 -13.88 6.98
CA GLY A 292 -10.66 -13.72 8.08
C GLY A 292 -9.94 -13.47 9.42
N LYS A 293 -10.66 -13.03 10.44
CA LYS A 293 -10.12 -12.83 11.80
C LYS A 293 -9.45 -14.09 12.39
N LEU A 294 -9.99 -15.25 12.07
CA LEU A 294 -9.42 -16.56 12.50
C LEU A 294 -8.10 -16.87 11.78
N ASP A 295 -7.96 -16.44 10.51
CA ASP A 295 -6.69 -16.60 9.77
C ASP A 295 -5.60 -15.75 10.42
N PHE A 296 -5.88 -14.47 10.72
CA PHE A 296 -4.94 -13.58 11.44
C PHE A 296 -4.55 -14.14 12.80
N LEU A 297 -5.51 -14.64 13.59
CA LEU A 297 -5.23 -15.21 14.90
C LEU A 297 -4.36 -16.47 14.79
N SER A 298 -4.73 -17.41 13.91
CA SER A 298 -4.01 -18.68 13.76
C SER A 298 -2.60 -18.49 13.18
N CYS A 299 -2.45 -17.62 12.17
CA CYS A 299 -1.16 -17.28 11.59
C CYS A 299 -0.28 -16.51 12.59
N GLY A 300 -0.87 -15.59 13.35
CA GLY A 300 -0.20 -14.82 14.38
C GLY A 300 0.38 -15.72 15.47
N LEU A 301 -0.44 -16.58 16.09
CA LEU A 301 0.00 -17.51 17.14
C LEU A 301 1.11 -18.45 16.64
N ARG A 302 0.94 -19.05 15.46
CA ARG A 302 1.93 -19.98 14.87
C ARG A 302 3.22 -19.25 14.45
N GLY A 303 3.13 -18.00 13.94
CA GLY A 303 4.27 -17.20 13.54
C GLY A 303 5.12 -16.80 14.75
N ILE A 304 4.48 -16.31 15.80
CA ILE A 304 5.16 -15.93 17.06
C ILE A 304 5.82 -17.15 17.69
N ALA A 305 5.09 -18.30 17.78
CA ALA A 305 5.66 -19.54 18.30
C ALA A 305 6.92 -19.98 17.52
N ALA A 306 6.86 -19.94 16.16
CA ALA A 306 8.02 -20.29 15.34
C ALA A 306 9.24 -19.37 15.57
N GLY A 307 9.01 -18.09 15.86
CA GLY A 307 10.08 -17.14 16.20
C GLY A 307 10.66 -17.35 17.62
N LEU A 308 9.83 -17.80 18.57
CA LEU A 308 10.26 -18.05 19.94
C LEU A 308 11.10 -19.32 20.09
N PHE A 309 10.74 -20.40 19.38
CA PHE A 309 11.42 -21.70 19.43
C PHE A 309 12.52 -21.85 18.36
N ARG A 310 13.01 -20.75 17.85
CA ARG A 310 14.13 -20.69 16.90
C ARG A 310 15.41 -21.17 17.63
N LYS A 311 15.96 -22.32 17.20
CA LYS A 311 17.28 -22.82 17.61
C LYS A 311 18.36 -22.17 16.79
#